data_a0070fa9e530d32c1a02dec9ec88bb7b
#
_entry.id   a0070fa9e530d32c1a02dec9ec88bb7b
#
_cell.length_a   1.000
_cell.length_b   1.000
_cell.length_c   1.000
_cell.angle_alpha   90.00
_cell.angle_beta   90.00
_cell.angle_gamma   90.00
#
_symmetry.space_group_name_H-M   'P 1'
#
loop_
_entity.id
_entity.type
_entity.pdbx_description
1 polymer ?
#
loop_
_entity_poly.entity_id
_entity_poly.type
_entity_poly.pdbx_seq_one_letter_code
_entity_poly.pdbx_strand_id
1 'polypeptide(L)'
;MLFRSVVGVPKTIDNDLGATDVTFGFDTAVQTAVDAIDRLHTTAESHDRVMVVEVMGRHAGWIALHSGMAGGANVVLIPERPFDIAEVVRPLEARHGDGRHASIVVVAEGATPKEGTLALQAGGVDEFGHVRLGGIGNLVTDEIAKRTGWDTRATILGHVIRGGTPTAYDRMLATRFGLGAIDAVADGAFGVMVALRGTDIVRVPLADAVAELKTVPPERYAEAEVFFG
;
A
#
# COMPACT_ATOMS: atom_id res chain seq x y z
N MET A 1 -12.13 29.34 -13.25
CA MET A 1 -13.17 29.10 -14.25
C MET A 1 -12.64 28.33 -15.46
N LEU A 2 -11.83 27.29 -15.26
CA LEU A 2 -11.08 26.61 -16.34
C LEU A 2 -11.54 25.16 -16.63
N PHE A 3 -12.54 24.63 -15.91
CA PHE A 3 -12.90 23.21 -16.02
C PHE A 3 -14.37 22.96 -16.38
N ARG A 4 -14.93 23.75 -17.30
CA ARG A 4 -16.33 23.59 -17.73
C ARG A 4 -16.59 22.36 -18.59
N SER A 5 -15.57 21.63 -19.00
CA SER A 5 -15.70 20.48 -19.91
C SER A 5 -14.70 19.38 -19.57
N VAL A 6 -14.66 18.97 -18.27
CA VAL A 6 -13.76 17.93 -17.78
C VAL A 6 -14.56 16.77 -17.23
N VAL A 7 -14.15 15.54 -17.56
CA VAL A 7 -14.58 14.31 -16.92
C VAL A 7 -13.35 13.64 -16.32
N GLY A 8 -13.39 13.34 -15.04
CA GLY A 8 -12.33 12.66 -14.31
C GLY A 8 -12.38 11.14 -14.50
N VAL A 9 -11.21 10.50 -14.46
CA VAL A 9 -11.06 9.04 -14.47
C VAL A 9 -10.09 8.67 -13.36
N PRO A 10 -10.44 7.74 -12.44
CA PRO A 10 -9.67 7.50 -11.21
C PRO A 10 -8.43 6.64 -11.44
N LYS A 11 -7.35 7.25 -11.96
CA LYS A 11 -6.07 6.59 -12.23
C LYS A 11 -5.04 6.93 -11.15
N THR A 12 -4.82 6.00 -10.23
CA THR A 12 -3.74 6.01 -9.26
C THR A 12 -3.47 4.59 -8.75
N ILE A 13 -2.24 4.28 -8.36
CA ILE A 13 -1.92 3.01 -7.72
C ILE A 13 -2.24 3.01 -6.22
N ASP A 14 -2.41 4.19 -5.61
CA ASP A 14 -2.53 4.34 -4.15
C ASP A 14 -3.94 4.00 -3.62
N ASN A 15 -4.93 3.89 -4.51
CA ASN A 15 -6.34 3.63 -4.16
C ASN A 15 -6.93 4.59 -3.12
N ASP A 16 -6.50 5.84 -3.16
CA ASP A 16 -6.72 6.86 -2.14
C ASP A 16 -7.80 7.92 -2.49
N LEU A 17 -8.55 7.72 -3.58
CA LEU A 17 -9.66 8.60 -3.97
C LEU A 17 -10.96 8.17 -3.28
N GLY A 18 -11.61 9.12 -2.57
CA GLY A 18 -12.74 8.87 -1.69
C GLY A 18 -14.01 8.39 -2.36
N ALA A 19 -14.28 8.80 -3.58
CA ALA A 19 -15.58 8.57 -4.23
C ALA A 19 -15.66 7.30 -5.09
N THR A 20 -14.65 6.45 -5.10
CA THR A 20 -14.62 5.19 -5.85
C THR A 20 -14.15 4.03 -4.98
N ASP A 21 -14.71 2.85 -5.19
CA ASP A 21 -14.31 1.66 -4.44
C ASP A 21 -12.88 1.24 -4.79
N VAL A 22 -12.51 1.30 -6.08
CA VAL A 22 -11.17 0.95 -6.56
C VAL A 22 -10.74 1.92 -7.65
N THR A 23 -9.45 2.30 -7.63
CA THR A 23 -8.78 3.02 -8.71
C THR A 23 -8.06 2.04 -9.63
N PHE A 24 -8.02 2.28 -10.94
CA PHE A 24 -7.25 1.41 -11.82
C PHE A 24 -5.75 1.72 -11.77
N GLY A 25 -4.95 0.67 -11.82
CA GLY A 25 -3.52 0.67 -11.53
C GLY A 25 -3.19 0.10 -10.15
N PHE A 26 -4.13 0.13 -9.21
CA PHE A 26 -3.96 -0.39 -7.86
C PHE A 26 -3.74 -1.92 -7.84
N ASP A 27 -4.60 -2.66 -8.52
CA ASP A 27 -4.52 -4.14 -8.57
C ASP A 27 -3.18 -4.60 -9.19
N THR A 28 -2.72 -3.91 -10.23
CA THR A 28 -1.40 -4.16 -10.84
C THR A 28 -0.26 -3.87 -9.88
N ALA A 29 -0.34 -2.78 -9.12
CA ALA A 29 0.68 -2.44 -8.13
C ALA A 29 0.74 -3.49 -7.00
N VAL A 30 -0.41 -3.94 -6.51
CA VAL A 30 -0.52 -5.03 -5.53
C VAL A 30 0.10 -6.31 -6.09
N GLN A 31 -0.26 -6.70 -7.33
CA GLN A 31 0.29 -7.90 -7.96
C GLN A 31 1.82 -7.83 -8.09
N THR A 32 2.35 -6.68 -8.51
CA THR A 32 3.81 -6.48 -8.61
C THR A 32 4.50 -6.65 -7.25
N ALA A 33 3.88 -6.15 -6.18
CA ALA A 33 4.41 -6.31 -4.83
C ALA A 33 4.31 -7.78 -4.36
N VAL A 34 3.20 -8.47 -4.64
CA VAL A 34 3.00 -9.90 -4.31
C VAL A 34 4.04 -10.75 -5.03
N ASP A 35 4.25 -10.54 -6.33
CA ASP A 35 5.28 -11.27 -7.12
C ASP A 35 6.68 -11.11 -6.53
N ALA A 36 7.00 -9.97 -5.94
CA ALA A 36 8.26 -9.75 -5.24
C ALA A 36 8.30 -10.47 -3.88
N ILE A 37 7.22 -10.40 -3.10
CA ILE A 37 7.10 -11.07 -1.80
C ILE A 37 7.22 -12.59 -1.97
N ASP A 38 6.54 -13.18 -2.96
CA ASP A 38 6.60 -14.62 -3.26
C ASP A 38 8.03 -15.11 -3.50
N ARG A 39 8.84 -14.32 -4.20
CA ARG A 39 10.27 -14.64 -4.43
C ARG A 39 11.08 -14.55 -3.14
N LEU A 40 10.71 -13.70 -2.21
CA LEU A 40 11.42 -13.51 -0.95
C LEU A 40 11.13 -14.64 0.06
N HIS A 41 9.99 -15.32 0.00
CA HIS A 41 9.70 -16.47 0.85
C HIS A 41 10.77 -17.54 0.76
N THR A 42 11.15 -17.94 -0.47
CA THR A 42 12.17 -18.97 -0.68
C THR A 42 13.51 -18.60 -0.06
N THR A 43 13.94 -17.33 -0.21
CA THR A 43 15.22 -16.91 0.38
C THR A 43 15.10 -16.68 1.89
N ALA A 44 13.96 -16.29 2.40
CA ALA A 44 13.72 -16.19 3.84
C ALA A 44 13.83 -17.57 4.51
N GLU A 45 13.15 -18.57 3.95
CA GLU A 45 13.14 -19.94 4.46
C GLU A 45 14.52 -20.62 4.38
N SER A 46 15.24 -20.46 3.25
CA SER A 46 16.55 -21.10 3.06
C SER A 46 17.65 -20.58 3.98
N HIS A 47 17.43 -19.42 4.63
CA HIS A 47 18.45 -18.75 5.45
C HIS A 47 17.92 -18.38 6.85
N ASP A 48 16.71 -18.80 7.22
CA ASP A 48 16.07 -18.48 8.50
C ASP A 48 16.06 -16.96 8.78
N ARG A 49 15.62 -16.16 7.78
CA ARG A 49 15.69 -14.70 7.82
C ARG A 49 14.35 -14.03 8.04
N VAL A 50 14.41 -12.85 8.63
CA VAL A 50 13.31 -11.87 8.55
C VAL A 50 13.53 -10.96 7.34
N MET A 51 12.55 -10.93 6.42
CA MET A 51 12.57 -10.05 5.25
C MET A 51 11.60 -8.89 5.48
N VAL A 52 12.11 -7.66 5.46
CA VAL A 52 11.30 -6.44 5.52
C VAL A 52 11.13 -5.90 4.10
N VAL A 53 9.90 -5.83 3.62
CA VAL A 53 9.57 -5.38 2.27
C VAL A 53 8.91 -4.02 2.33
N GLU A 54 9.61 -2.97 1.90
CA GLU A 54 9.05 -1.64 1.81
C GLU A 54 8.33 -1.47 0.47
N VAL A 55 7.05 -1.06 0.54
CA VAL A 55 6.20 -0.79 -0.61
C VAL A 55 5.77 0.67 -0.63
N MET A 56 5.33 1.16 -1.79
CA MET A 56 4.76 2.50 -1.90
C MET A 56 3.47 2.63 -1.09
N GLY A 57 3.15 3.83 -0.66
CA GLY A 57 1.98 4.16 0.15
C GLY A 57 2.33 5.28 1.13
N ARG A 58 2.21 6.55 0.66
CA ARG A 58 2.62 7.74 1.44
C ARG A 58 1.61 8.08 2.52
N HIS A 59 0.34 8.16 2.14
CA HIS A 59 -0.75 8.63 3.00
C HIS A 59 -1.80 7.55 3.25
N ALA A 60 -1.78 6.48 2.44
CA ALA A 60 -2.69 5.37 2.55
C ALA A 60 -1.95 4.04 2.40
N GLY A 61 -2.24 3.10 3.27
CA GLY A 61 -1.56 1.80 3.37
C GLY A 61 -2.17 0.69 2.52
N TRP A 62 -3.00 1.02 1.53
CA TRP A 62 -3.73 0.03 0.74
C TRP A 62 -2.83 -0.99 0.04
N ILE A 63 -1.72 -0.54 -0.59
CA ILE A 63 -0.78 -1.45 -1.27
C ILE A 63 -0.14 -2.39 -0.25
N ALA A 64 0.34 -1.86 0.88
CA ALA A 64 0.97 -2.66 1.93
C ALA A 64 0.00 -3.68 2.51
N LEU A 65 -1.24 -3.27 2.82
CA LEU A 65 -2.26 -4.17 3.37
C LEU A 65 -2.59 -5.30 2.41
N HIS A 66 -2.93 -4.97 1.16
CA HIS A 66 -3.35 -5.97 0.17
C HIS A 66 -2.20 -6.89 -0.24
N SER A 67 -1.00 -6.33 -0.50
CA SER A 67 0.15 -7.16 -0.87
C SER A 67 0.66 -8.00 0.31
N GLY A 68 0.59 -7.46 1.54
CA GLY A 68 0.96 -8.20 2.74
C GLY A 68 0.03 -9.38 3.00
N MET A 69 -1.29 -9.16 2.93
CA MET A 69 -2.27 -10.26 3.07
C MET A 69 -2.12 -11.30 1.96
N ALA A 70 -2.07 -10.86 0.71
CA ALA A 70 -1.98 -11.78 -0.44
C ALA A 70 -0.63 -12.52 -0.50
N GLY A 71 0.46 -11.87 -0.10
CA GLY A 71 1.80 -12.43 -0.07
C GLY A 71 2.16 -13.16 1.24
N GLY A 72 1.21 -13.34 2.17
CA GLY A 72 1.45 -14.10 3.41
C GLY A 72 2.42 -13.44 4.39
N ALA A 73 2.39 -12.10 4.49
CA ALA A 73 3.18 -11.36 5.46
C ALA A 73 2.73 -11.66 6.91
N ASN A 74 3.69 -11.73 7.81
CA ASN A 74 3.46 -11.98 9.23
C ASN A 74 3.16 -10.69 10.01
N VAL A 75 3.55 -9.54 9.46
CA VAL A 75 3.24 -8.21 9.98
C VAL A 75 3.09 -7.25 8.80
N VAL A 76 2.11 -6.35 8.89
CA VAL A 76 1.93 -5.25 7.93
C VAL A 76 1.88 -3.93 8.67
N LEU A 77 2.69 -2.96 8.23
CA LEU A 77 2.76 -1.63 8.81
C LEU A 77 2.25 -0.60 7.81
N ILE A 78 1.27 0.21 8.24
CA ILE A 78 0.59 1.20 7.40
C ILE A 78 0.62 2.60 8.03
N PRO A 79 0.51 3.68 7.25
CA PRO A 79 0.51 5.06 7.77
C PRO A 79 -0.62 5.33 8.77
N GLU A 80 -1.79 4.75 8.55
CA GLU A 80 -2.99 4.96 9.36
C GLU A 80 -2.87 4.42 10.79
N ARG A 81 -1.93 3.51 11.00
CA ARG A 81 -1.71 2.89 12.30
C ARG A 81 -0.24 3.01 12.73
N PRO A 82 0.13 4.05 13.48
CA PRO A 82 1.48 4.17 14.06
C PRO A 82 1.84 2.94 14.87
N PHE A 83 3.05 2.41 14.67
CA PHE A 83 3.49 1.15 15.26
C PHE A 83 4.48 1.34 16.42
N ASP A 84 4.50 0.39 17.35
CA ASP A 84 5.60 0.18 18.28
C ASP A 84 6.41 -1.03 17.81
N ILE A 85 7.72 -0.88 17.72
CA ILE A 85 8.60 -1.97 17.26
C ILE A 85 8.53 -3.21 18.17
N ALA A 86 8.21 -3.04 19.45
CA ALA A 86 7.95 -4.18 20.34
C ALA A 86 6.70 -4.98 19.94
N GLU A 87 5.67 -4.28 19.41
CA GLU A 87 4.47 -4.95 18.88
C GLU A 87 4.76 -5.67 17.56
N VAL A 88 5.71 -5.16 16.77
CA VAL A 88 6.19 -5.81 15.53
C VAL A 88 6.99 -7.08 15.83
N VAL A 89 7.89 -7.01 16.80
CA VAL A 89 8.78 -8.13 17.16
C VAL A 89 8.03 -9.29 17.82
N ARG A 90 7.04 -9.00 18.66
CA ARG A 90 6.32 -10.03 19.43
C ARG A 90 5.72 -11.17 18.58
N PRO A 91 4.97 -10.95 17.49
CA PRO A 91 4.48 -12.05 16.64
C PRO A 91 5.62 -12.82 15.96
N LEU A 92 6.73 -12.14 15.62
CA LEU A 92 7.89 -12.80 15.03
C LEU A 92 8.59 -13.72 16.03
N GLU A 93 8.70 -13.29 17.31
CA GLU A 93 9.24 -14.12 18.40
C GLU A 93 8.37 -15.34 18.68
N ALA A 94 7.05 -15.19 18.66
CA ALA A 94 6.12 -16.30 18.82
C ALA A 94 6.33 -17.36 17.71
N ARG A 95 6.42 -16.93 16.46
CA ARG A 95 6.70 -17.81 15.32
C ARG A 95 8.04 -18.50 15.45
N HIS A 96 9.08 -17.76 15.83
CA HIS A 96 10.42 -18.31 16.02
C HIS A 96 10.42 -19.38 17.14
N GLY A 97 9.70 -19.13 18.23
CA GLY A 97 9.51 -20.11 19.33
C GLY A 97 8.81 -21.39 18.88
N ASP A 98 7.94 -21.30 17.85
CA ASP A 98 7.28 -22.45 17.22
C ASP A 98 8.15 -23.15 16.15
N GLY A 99 9.42 -22.76 16.00
CA GLY A 99 10.34 -23.31 15.00
C GLY A 99 10.16 -22.76 13.59
N ARG A 100 9.36 -21.68 13.42
CA ARG A 100 9.17 -20.98 12.14
C ARG A 100 10.05 -19.73 12.09
N HIS A 101 11.30 -19.90 11.67
CA HIS A 101 12.32 -18.84 11.74
C HIS A 101 12.22 -17.80 10.63
N ALA A 102 11.73 -18.19 9.45
CA ALA A 102 11.48 -17.27 8.34
C ALA A 102 10.23 -16.41 8.58
N SER A 103 10.34 -15.11 8.31
CA SER A 103 9.21 -14.18 8.44
C SER A 103 9.28 -13.06 7.41
N ILE A 104 8.11 -12.60 6.96
CA ILE A 104 7.95 -11.45 6.06
C ILE A 104 7.24 -10.33 6.82
N VAL A 105 7.81 -9.14 6.78
CA VAL A 105 7.21 -7.89 7.28
C VAL A 105 7.03 -6.96 6.09
N VAL A 106 5.80 -6.54 5.81
CA VAL A 106 5.51 -5.55 4.76
C VAL A 106 5.30 -4.19 5.40
N VAL A 107 5.95 -3.17 4.89
CA VAL A 107 5.88 -1.81 5.42
C VAL A 107 5.58 -0.80 4.31
N ALA A 108 4.54 0.02 4.49
CA ALA A 108 4.30 1.16 3.61
C ALA A 108 5.37 2.25 3.86
N GLU A 109 5.85 2.89 2.81
CA GLU A 109 6.88 3.96 2.92
C GLU A 109 6.48 5.12 3.85
N GLY A 110 5.17 5.32 4.03
CA GLY A 110 4.60 6.34 4.92
C GLY A 110 4.27 5.85 6.33
N ALA A 111 4.55 4.58 6.67
CA ALA A 111 4.33 4.07 8.00
C ALA A 111 5.21 4.83 9.03
N THR A 112 4.64 5.12 10.20
CA THR A 112 5.33 5.89 11.23
C THR A 112 5.37 5.13 12.55
N PRO A 113 6.48 5.18 13.30
CA PRO A 113 6.50 4.68 14.66
C PRO A 113 5.62 5.55 15.57
N LYS A 114 5.10 4.99 16.65
CA LYS A 114 4.42 5.73 17.72
C LYS A 114 5.36 6.79 18.30
N GLU A 115 4.82 7.95 18.63
CA GLU A 115 5.57 9.05 19.20
C GLU A 115 6.39 8.62 20.42
N GLY A 116 7.67 9.01 20.46
CA GLY A 116 8.59 8.67 21.54
C GLY A 116 9.18 7.25 21.52
N THR A 117 8.79 6.40 20.55
CA THR A 117 9.31 5.01 20.48
C THR A 117 10.55 4.87 19.62
N LEU A 118 10.58 5.51 18.44
CA LEU A 118 11.71 5.52 17.51
C LEU A 118 11.83 6.89 16.85
N ALA A 119 13.06 7.36 16.65
CA ALA A 119 13.33 8.60 15.92
C ALA A 119 13.43 8.29 14.42
N LEU A 120 12.51 8.80 13.61
CA LEU A 120 12.69 8.88 12.16
C LEU A 120 13.81 9.88 11.87
N GLN A 121 14.82 9.47 11.11
CA GLN A 121 15.75 10.44 10.54
C GLN A 121 14.97 11.34 9.60
N ALA A 122 14.97 12.65 9.86
CA ALA A 122 14.33 13.62 9.00
C ALA A 122 14.96 13.53 7.60
N GLY A 123 14.26 12.93 6.67
CA GLY A 123 14.59 12.98 5.24
C GLY A 123 14.50 14.43 4.77
N GLY A 124 15.40 14.87 3.88
CA GLY A 124 15.29 16.18 3.24
C GLY A 124 13.95 16.31 2.50
N VAL A 125 13.57 17.54 2.15
CA VAL A 125 12.38 17.81 1.30
C VAL A 125 12.75 17.56 -0.17
N ASP A 126 11.82 17.02 -0.95
CA ASP A 126 11.98 16.89 -2.40
C ASP A 126 11.78 18.25 -3.11
N GLU A 127 12.00 18.29 -4.44
CA GLU A 127 11.86 19.48 -5.27
C GLU A 127 10.44 20.10 -5.23
N PHE A 128 9.44 19.35 -4.75
CA PHE A 128 8.04 19.75 -4.64
C PHE A 128 7.63 20.12 -3.21
N GLY A 129 8.59 20.17 -2.26
CA GLY A 129 8.33 20.53 -0.87
C GLY A 129 7.78 19.39 -0.01
N HIS A 130 7.78 18.15 -0.50
CA HIS A 130 7.36 16.99 0.29
C HIS A 130 8.56 16.42 1.05
N VAL A 131 8.34 16.03 2.30
CA VAL A 131 9.33 15.28 3.07
C VAL A 131 9.69 14.02 2.28
N ARG A 132 10.99 13.82 2.01
CA ARG A 132 11.46 12.56 1.41
C ARG A 132 11.10 11.42 2.34
N LEU A 133 10.14 10.61 1.90
CA LEU A 133 9.82 9.35 2.52
C LEU A 133 10.83 8.31 2.03
N GLY A 134 11.09 7.33 2.86
CA GLY A 134 12.04 6.25 2.57
C GLY A 134 12.95 6.03 3.74
N GLY A 135 13.37 4.78 3.88
CA GLY A 135 14.23 4.37 4.98
C GLY A 135 13.46 3.80 6.17
N ILE A 136 12.12 3.83 6.17
CA ILE A 136 11.34 3.17 7.23
C ILE A 136 11.58 1.65 7.20
N GLY A 137 11.69 1.04 6.01
CA GLY A 137 12.04 -0.37 5.86
C GLY A 137 13.42 -0.69 6.44
N ASN A 138 14.41 0.18 6.22
CA ASN A 138 15.73 0.02 6.82
C ASN A 138 15.67 0.20 8.34
N LEU A 139 14.96 1.23 8.84
CA LEU A 139 14.79 1.46 10.27
C LEU A 139 14.15 0.24 10.97
N VAL A 140 13.06 -0.29 10.41
CA VAL A 140 12.39 -1.49 10.93
C VAL A 140 13.34 -2.69 10.91
N THR A 141 14.10 -2.86 9.82
CA THR A 141 15.10 -3.93 9.68
C THR A 141 16.17 -3.86 10.78
N ASP A 142 16.77 -2.68 10.97
CA ASP A 142 17.82 -2.48 11.96
C ASP A 142 17.30 -2.69 13.39
N GLU A 143 16.11 -2.22 13.69
CA GLU A 143 15.51 -2.37 15.02
C GLU A 143 15.07 -3.82 15.31
N ILE A 144 14.58 -4.58 14.33
CA ILE A 144 14.31 -6.01 14.49
C ILE A 144 15.64 -6.73 14.76
N ALA A 145 16.66 -6.54 13.91
CA ALA A 145 17.97 -7.17 14.06
C ALA A 145 18.61 -6.86 15.43
N LYS A 146 18.54 -5.60 15.87
CA LYS A 146 19.08 -5.17 17.15
C LYS A 146 18.40 -5.82 18.36
N ARG A 147 17.08 -6.00 18.30
CA ARG A 147 16.29 -6.53 19.41
C ARG A 147 16.35 -8.05 19.51
N THR A 148 16.41 -8.74 18.37
CA THR A 148 16.30 -10.19 18.28
C THR A 148 17.64 -10.89 18.04
N GLY A 149 18.60 -10.20 17.44
CA GLY A 149 19.87 -10.78 16.96
C GLY A 149 19.70 -11.60 15.68
N TRP A 150 18.54 -11.62 15.03
CA TRP A 150 18.28 -12.40 13.83
C TRP A 150 18.81 -11.72 12.57
N ASP A 151 19.16 -12.53 11.56
CA ASP A 151 19.51 -12.00 10.24
C ASP A 151 18.26 -11.39 9.59
N THR A 152 18.24 -10.07 9.50
CA THR A 152 17.11 -9.29 8.98
C THR A 152 17.57 -8.49 7.77
N ARG A 153 16.81 -8.50 6.69
CA ARG A 153 17.14 -7.82 5.43
C ARG A 153 15.99 -6.97 4.92
N ALA A 154 16.31 -5.78 4.43
CA ALA A 154 15.36 -4.92 3.76
C ALA A 154 15.35 -5.16 2.25
N THR A 155 14.17 -5.11 1.65
CA THR A 155 13.95 -5.02 0.21
C THR A 155 13.04 -3.84 -0.07
N ILE A 156 13.57 -2.79 -0.70
CA ILE A 156 12.82 -1.58 -1.02
C ILE A 156 12.35 -1.69 -2.47
N LEU A 157 11.05 -1.89 -2.69
CA LEU A 157 10.49 -2.03 -4.04
C LEU A 157 10.41 -0.69 -4.77
N GLY A 158 10.07 0.40 -4.05
CA GLY A 158 10.05 1.74 -4.61
C GLY A 158 9.28 1.82 -5.93
N HIS A 159 9.86 2.49 -6.94
CA HIS A 159 9.22 2.74 -8.24
C HIS A 159 8.97 1.49 -9.09
N VAL A 160 9.53 0.32 -8.76
CA VAL A 160 9.23 -0.95 -9.47
C VAL A 160 7.73 -1.25 -9.40
N ILE A 161 7.06 -0.89 -8.29
CA ILE A 161 5.61 -1.08 -8.11
C ILE A 161 4.78 -0.26 -9.12
N ARG A 162 5.33 0.84 -9.68
CA ARG A 162 4.64 1.68 -10.68
C ARG A 162 4.68 1.08 -12.08
N GLY A 163 5.47 0.05 -12.30
CA GLY A 163 5.67 -0.62 -13.58
C GLY A 163 4.92 -1.93 -13.69
N GLY A 164 5.26 -2.67 -14.73
CA GLY A 164 4.72 -4.00 -14.99
C GLY A 164 3.58 -4.03 -16.01
N THR A 165 3.13 -5.24 -16.30
CA THR A 165 2.01 -5.48 -17.21
C THR A 165 0.70 -5.40 -16.44
N PRO A 166 -0.28 -4.57 -16.88
CA PRO A 166 -1.56 -4.47 -16.20
C PRO A 166 -2.25 -5.83 -16.06
N THR A 167 -2.82 -6.08 -14.88
CA THR A 167 -3.64 -7.27 -14.63
C THR A 167 -4.89 -7.27 -15.49
N ALA A 168 -5.54 -8.42 -15.64
CA ALA A 168 -6.81 -8.52 -16.33
C ALA A 168 -7.89 -7.63 -15.66
N TYR A 169 -7.87 -7.55 -14.32
CA TYR A 169 -8.79 -6.70 -13.56
C TYR A 169 -8.63 -5.23 -13.92
N ASP A 170 -7.41 -4.68 -13.85
CA ASP A 170 -7.14 -3.28 -14.18
C ASP A 170 -7.47 -2.94 -15.63
N ARG A 171 -7.22 -3.86 -16.58
CA ARG A 171 -7.57 -3.67 -17.98
C ARG A 171 -9.09 -3.56 -18.17
N MET A 172 -9.85 -4.45 -17.55
CA MET A 172 -11.31 -4.43 -17.57
C MET A 172 -11.87 -3.18 -16.93
N LEU A 173 -11.36 -2.82 -15.74
CA LEU A 173 -11.81 -1.65 -15.00
C LEU A 173 -11.51 -0.35 -15.78
N ALA A 174 -10.30 -0.20 -16.30
CA ALA A 174 -9.91 0.95 -17.12
C ALA A 174 -10.78 1.09 -18.39
N THR A 175 -11.10 -0.03 -19.04
CA THR A 175 -12.00 -0.04 -20.21
C THR A 175 -13.40 0.44 -19.84
N ARG A 176 -13.95 -0.06 -18.73
CA ARG A 176 -15.28 0.35 -18.23
C ARG A 176 -15.31 1.82 -17.83
N PHE A 177 -14.27 2.31 -17.17
CA PHE A 177 -14.16 3.74 -16.87
C PHE A 177 -14.05 4.60 -18.14
N GLY A 178 -13.31 4.12 -19.17
CA GLY A 178 -13.21 4.81 -20.45
C GLY A 178 -14.58 4.94 -21.14
N LEU A 179 -15.37 3.86 -21.17
CA LEU A 179 -16.75 3.87 -21.71
C LEU A 179 -17.64 4.86 -20.93
N GLY A 180 -17.66 4.76 -19.60
CA GLY A 180 -18.46 5.66 -18.77
C GLY A 180 -18.05 7.14 -18.89
N ALA A 181 -16.76 7.41 -19.11
CA ALA A 181 -16.26 8.77 -19.32
C ALA A 181 -16.74 9.33 -20.69
N ILE A 182 -16.72 8.52 -21.75
CA ILE A 182 -17.24 8.94 -23.07
C ILE A 182 -18.76 9.15 -23.02
N ASP A 183 -19.50 8.30 -22.34
CA ASP A 183 -20.95 8.47 -22.14
C ASP A 183 -21.24 9.78 -21.36
N ALA A 184 -20.42 10.10 -20.34
CA ALA A 184 -20.56 11.37 -19.63
C ALA A 184 -20.32 12.59 -20.53
N VAL A 185 -19.32 12.51 -21.42
CA VAL A 185 -19.04 13.58 -22.42
C VAL A 185 -20.21 13.70 -23.40
N ALA A 186 -20.74 12.59 -23.94
CA ALA A 186 -21.84 12.60 -24.87
C ALA A 186 -23.13 13.20 -24.26
N ASP A 187 -23.37 12.96 -22.98
CA ASP A 187 -24.48 13.53 -22.24
C ASP A 187 -24.26 14.97 -21.78
N GLY A 188 -23.09 15.57 -22.04
CA GLY A 188 -22.71 16.91 -21.55
C GLY A 188 -22.53 16.97 -20.04
N ALA A 189 -22.36 15.86 -19.35
CA ALA A 189 -22.17 15.75 -17.91
C ALA A 189 -20.70 16.02 -17.54
N PHE A 190 -20.34 17.29 -17.46
CA PHE A 190 -19.00 17.72 -17.08
C PHE A 190 -18.89 18.05 -15.58
N GLY A 191 -17.67 18.11 -15.07
CA GLY A 191 -17.40 18.33 -13.65
C GLY A 191 -17.62 17.09 -12.78
N VAL A 192 -17.68 15.92 -13.42
CA VAL A 192 -17.84 14.61 -12.78
C VAL A 192 -16.61 13.74 -12.97
N MET A 193 -16.46 12.75 -12.10
CA MET A 193 -15.55 11.61 -12.25
C MET A 193 -16.38 10.34 -12.42
N VAL A 194 -15.97 9.45 -13.31
CA VAL A 194 -16.48 8.08 -13.32
C VAL A 194 -15.91 7.32 -12.12
N ALA A 195 -16.73 6.53 -11.44
CA ALA A 195 -16.37 5.84 -10.22
C ALA A 195 -16.94 4.43 -10.19
N LEU A 196 -16.26 3.50 -9.54
CA LEU A 196 -16.77 2.16 -9.25
C LEU A 196 -17.57 2.18 -7.92
N ARG A 197 -18.77 1.65 -7.93
CA ARG A 197 -19.60 1.40 -6.75
C ARG A 197 -20.15 -0.03 -6.83
N GLY A 198 -19.64 -0.92 -6.01
CA GLY A 198 -19.92 -2.36 -6.15
C GLY A 198 -19.49 -2.87 -7.52
N THR A 199 -20.46 -3.19 -8.37
CA THR A 199 -20.21 -3.65 -9.76
C THR A 199 -20.45 -2.58 -10.82
N ASP A 200 -20.97 -1.41 -10.44
CA ASP A 200 -21.47 -0.41 -11.39
C ASP A 200 -20.49 0.75 -11.57
N ILE A 201 -20.42 1.26 -12.80
CA ILE A 201 -19.75 2.53 -13.08
C ILE A 201 -20.80 3.65 -12.94
N VAL A 202 -20.55 4.54 -11.99
CA VAL A 202 -21.39 5.70 -11.69
C VAL A 202 -20.66 7.00 -11.97
N ARG A 203 -21.36 8.13 -11.96
CA ARG A 203 -20.79 9.48 -12.06
C ARG A 203 -20.91 10.17 -10.70
N VAL A 204 -19.81 10.72 -10.22
CA VAL A 204 -19.74 11.47 -8.95
C VAL A 204 -19.18 12.85 -9.21
N PRO A 205 -19.57 13.89 -8.46
CA PRO A 205 -18.95 15.21 -8.60
C PRO A 205 -17.42 15.15 -8.38
N LEU A 206 -16.64 15.86 -9.17
CA LEU A 206 -15.18 15.92 -9.01
C LEU A 206 -14.78 16.46 -7.63
N ALA A 207 -15.55 17.38 -7.09
CA ALA A 207 -15.31 17.92 -5.75
C ALA A 207 -15.39 16.82 -4.68
N ASP A 208 -16.35 15.92 -4.78
CA ASP A 208 -16.53 14.81 -3.82
C ASP A 208 -15.41 13.77 -3.95
N ALA A 209 -14.90 13.59 -5.18
CA ALA A 209 -13.82 12.63 -5.45
C ALA A 209 -12.50 12.99 -4.75
N VAL A 210 -12.27 14.28 -4.50
CA VAL A 210 -11.04 14.80 -3.89
C VAL A 210 -11.27 15.46 -2.52
N ALA A 211 -12.50 15.41 -1.99
CA ALA A 211 -12.84 16.03 -0.72
C ALA A 211 -12.12 15.39 0.46
N GLU A 212 -12.00 14.07 0.43
CA GLU A 212 -11.38 13.28 1.48
C GLU A 212 -10.45 12.23 0.90
N LEU A 213 -9.34 12.01 1.58
CA LEU A 213 -8.43 10.92 1.26
C LEU A 213 -9.04 9.59 1.72
N LYS A 214 -9.10 8.60 0.84
CA LYS A 214 -9.55 7.26 1.18
C LYS A 214 -8.40 6.48 1.83
N THR A 215 -8.40 6.42 3.14
CA THR A 215 -7.45 5.66 3.95
C THR A 215 -7.97 4.25 4.25
N VAL A 216 -7.09 3.37 4.74
CA VAL A 216 -7.46 2.02 5.18
C VAL A 216 -8.29 2.12 6.46
N PRO A 217 -9.56 1.67 6.45
CA PRO A 217 -10.37 1.70 7.66
C PRO A 217 -9.87 0.65 8.68
N PRO A 218 -10.04 0.92 9.99
CA PRO A 218 -9.57 0.02 11.04
C PRO A 218 -10.08 -1.42 10.91
N GLU A 219 -11.31 -1.60 10.41
CA GLU A 219 -11.93 -2.92 10.24
C GLU A 219 -11.19 -3.76 9.20
N ARG A 220 -10.73 -3.12 8.10
CA ARG A 220 -9.95 -3.79 7.06
C ARG A 220 -8.56 -4.19 7.55
N TYR A 221 -7.96 -3.35 8.37
CA TYR A 221 -6.69 -3.71 8.99
C TYR A 221 -6.86 -4.86 10.00
N ALA A 222 -7.94 -4.85 10.79
CA ALA A 222 -8.23 -5.92 11.74
C ALA A 222 -8.44 -7.29 11.06
N GLU A 223 -9.00 -7.32 9.84
CA GLU A 223 -9.08 -8.56 9.05
C GLU A 223 -7.68 -9.14 8.76
N ALA A 224 -6.71 -8.28 8.43
CA ALA A 224 -5.33 -8.70 8.19
C ALA A 224 -4.62 -9.16 9.46
N GLU A 225 -4.87 -8.51 10.60
CA GLU A 225 -4.25 -8.85 11.89
C GLU A 225 -4.53 -10.29 12.32
N VAL A 226 -5.64 -10.90 11.88
CA VAL A 226 -5.95 -12.31 12.17
C VAL A 226 -4.86 -13.27 11.65
N PHE A 227 -4.14 -12.86 10.60
CA PHE A 227 -3.10 -13.66 9.96
C PHE A 227 -1.68 -13.30 10.42
N PHE A 228 -1.53 -12.28 11.29
CA PHE A 228 -0.23 -11.90 11.81
C PHE A 228 0.25 -12.88 12.89
N GLY A 229 1.50 -13.36 12.79
CA GLY A 229 2.10 -14.30 13.75
C GLY A 229 2.34 -15.71 13.25
#